data_dc2c47f1420853214c57620a20c1741b
#
_entry.id   dc2c47f1420853214c57620a20c1741b
#
_cell.length_a   1.000
_cell.length_b   1.000
_cell.length_c   1.000
_cell.angle_alpha   90.00
_cell.angle_beta   90.00
_cell.angle_gamma   90.00
#
_symmetry.space_group_name_H-M   'P 1'
#
loop_
_entity.id
_entity.type
_entity.pdbx_description
1 polymer ?
#
loop_
_entity_poly.entity_id
_entity_poly.type
_entity_poly.pdbx_seq_one_letter_code
_entity_poly.pdbx_strand_id
1 'polypeptide(L)'
;MKKNIGLIVLSLLFILLNSCTSKKKLDYLQNIESVALEASMKNAKSTIQPNDQLVIMVTAKDMDVVKPFNQNFSSGQILQYSLPSNNAPAQSQTSASGPTYMVDSQGNIEFPVIGKINTENKTTEELRDILKKEISKYVLNPQVSVRNTNYKITVLGEVNRPGTYNIPDARTTLLEVLGLAGDLSIYGNREDILVVRNIDGIMSKERIDLTKADFINSP
;
A
#
# COMPACT_ATOMS: atom_id res chain seq x y z
N MET A 1 31.46 -12.29 -60.93
CA MET A 1 30.16 -12.14 -60.23
C MET A 1 30.10 -12.84 -58.87
N LYS A 2 30.62 -14.05 -58.66
CA LYS A 2 30.57 -14.76 -57.34
C LYS A 2 31.30 -14.05 -56.19
N LYS A 3 32.37 -13.28 -56.44
CA LYS A 3 33.18 -12.58 -55.42
C LYS A 3 32.44 -11.40 -54.81
N ASN A 4 31.54 -10.73 -55.53
CA ASN A 4 30.79 -9.58 -55.05
C ASN A 4 29.56 -9.98 -54.21
N ILE A 5 29.00 -11.17 -54.44
CA ILE A 5 27.89 -11.72 -53.66
C ILE A 5 28.32 -12.02 -52.20
N GLY A 6 29.54 -12.55 -52.02
CA GLY A 6 30.08 -12.81 -50.67
C GLY A 6 30.26 -11.52 -49.85
N LEU A 7 30.66 -10.42 -50.51
CA LEU A 7 30.84 -9.14 -49.85
C LEU A 7 29.49 -8.50 -49.40
N ILE A 8 28.45 -8.67 -50.22
CA ILE A 8 27.09 -8.20 -49.93
C ILE A 8 26.49 -8.99 -48.77
N VAL A 9 26.66 -10.33 -48.77
CA VAL A 9 26.15 -11.19 -47.65
C VAL A 9 26.88 -10.87 -46.34
N LEU A 10 28.21 -10.63 -46.40
CA LEU A 10 28.98 -10.24 -45.21
C LEU A 10 28.54 -8.87 -44.66
N SER A 11 28.28 -7.89 -45.56
CA SER A 11 27.75 -6.57 -45.17
C SER A 11 26.37 -6.64 -44.58
N LEU A 12 25.47 -7.48 -45.12
CA LEU A 12 24.13 -7.69 -44.59
C LEU A 12 24.14 -8.36 -43.18
N LEU A 13 25.06 -9.30 -42.96
CA LEU A 13 25.27 -9.95 -41.66
C LEU A 13 25.75 -8.96 -40.60
N PHE A 14 26.59 -7.98 -40.97
CA PHE A 14 27.08 -6.95 -40.05
C PHE A 14 26.00 -5.97 -39.60
N ILE A 15 24.99 -5.71 -40.45
CA ILE A 15 23.85 -4.84 -40.13
C ILE A 15 22.89 -5.51 -39.11
N LEU A 16 22.79 -6.84 -39.13
CA LEU A 16 21.92 -7.58 -38.21
C LEU A 16 22.45 -7.69 -36.77
N LEU A 17 23.75 -7.38 -36.53
CA LEU A 17 24.38 -7.47 -35.21
C LEU A 17 24.21 -6.20 -34.35
N ASN A 18 23.62 -5.14 -34.86
CA ASN A 18 23.43 -3.87 -34.10
C ASN A 18 22.10 -3.80 -33.34
N SER A 19 21.59 -4.92 -32.85
CA SER A 19 20.40 -4.93 -31.95
C SER A 19 20.84 -4.68 -30.52
N CYS A 20 21.33 -3.48 -30.22
CA CYS A 20 21.56 -3.03 -28.84
C CYS A 20 20.26 -2.45 -28.25
N THR A 21 19.56 -3.22 -27.46
CA THR A 21 18.48 -2.70 -26.60
C THR A 21 19.06 -1.71 -25.59
N SER A 22 18.57 -0.48 -25.61
CA SER A 22 19.06 0.57 -24.72
C SER A 22 18.77 0.20 -23.26
N LYS A 23 19.80 0.00 -22.43
CA LYS A 23 19.71 -0.27 -20.99
C LYS A 23 18.97 0.83 -20.22
N LYS A 24 18.96 2.07 -20.72
CA LYS A 24 18.31 3.23 -20.07
C LYS A 24 16.82 3.05 -19.75
N LYS A 25 16.11 2.13 -20.42
CA LYS A 25 14.68 1.87 -20.15
C LYS A 25 14.42 0.92 -19.00
N LEU A 26 15.45 0.31 -18.43
CA LEU A 26 15.35 -0.64 -17.33
C LEU A 26 15.72 -0.04 -15.96
N ASP A 27 16.39 1.09 -15.95
CA ASP A 27 16.84 1.74 -14.72
C ASP A 27 15.74 2.65 -14.16
N TYR A 28 15.53 2.57 -12.85
CA TYR A 28 14.60 3.42 -12.09
C TYR A 28 15.27 4.73 -11.66
N LEU A 29 14.48 5.79 -11.46
CA LEU A 29 14.89 7.00 -10.73
C LEU A 29 16.15 7.70 -11.27
N GLN A 30 16.32 7.78 -12.58
CA GLN A 30 17.55 8.30 -13.22
C GLN A 30 17.89 9.75 -12.86
N ASN A 31 16.92 10.56 -12.41
CA ASN A 31 17.09 11.96 -12.01
C ASN A 31 16.93 12.23 -10.51
N ILE A 32 17.14 11.21 -9.65
CA ILE A 32 16.85 11.28 -8.21
C ILE A 32 17.60 12.41 -7.48
N GLU A 33 18.82 12.74 -7.92
CA GLU A 33 19.64 13.78 -7.28
C GLU A 33 19.00 15.18 -7.36
N SER A 34 18.25 15.46 -8.44
CA SER A 34 17.55 16.73 -8.62
C SER A 34 16.22 16.81 -7.86
N VAL A 35 15.59 15.67 -7.56
CA VAL A 35 14.24 15.59 -6.98
C VAL A 35 14.26 15.38 -5.48
N ALA A 36 15.31 14.77 -4.92
CA ALA A 36 15.39 14.40 -3.51
C ALA A 36 15.26 15.58 -2.52
N LEU A 37 15.57 16.80 -2.95
CA LEU A 37 15.45 18.03 -2.13
C LEU A 37 13.99 18.49 -1.95
N GLU A 38 13.08 18.18 -2.88
CA GLU A 38 11.67 18.61 -2.83
C GLU A 38 10.75 17.61 -2.15
N ALA A 39 11.11 16.33 -2.13
CA ALA A 39 10.28 15.23 -1.62
C ALA A 39 9.99 15.29 -0.12
N SER A 40 10.77 16.07 0.64
CA SER A 40 10.69 16.09 2.12
C SER A 40 9.47 16.81 2.68
N MET A 41 8.62 17.45 1.87
CA MET A 41 7.61 18.40 2.34
C MET A 41 6.13 17.99 2.16
N LYS A 42 5.80 16.92 1.46
CA LYS A 42 4.40 16.51 1.23
C LYS A 42 4.03 15.26 2.01
N ASN A 43 3.54 15.42 3.23
CA ASN A 43 2.85 14.35 3.95
C ASN A 43 1.39 14.27 3.47
N ALA A 44 1.06 13.33 2.60
CA ALA A 44 -0.32 12.98 2.32
C ALA A 44 -0.96 12.39 3.59
N LYS A 45 -2.00 13.04 4.12
CA LYS A 45 -2.77 12.52 5.24
C LYS A 45 -3.76 11.49 4.72
N SER A 46 -3.60 10.24 5.13
CA SER A 46 -4.60 9.20 4.89
C SER A 46 -5.70 9.31 5.94
N THR A 47 -6.93 9.58 5.53
CA THR A 47 -8.11 9.63 6.40
C THR A 47 -8.84 8.29 6.45
N ILE A 48 -9.50 8.03 7.56
CA ILE A 48 -10.33 6.84 7.77
C ILE A 48 -11.57 6.94 6.89
N GLN A 49 -11.89 5.86 6.17
CA GLN A 49 -13.01 5.78 5.24
C GLN A 49 -14.11 4.83 5.74
N PRO A 50 -15.37 5.02 5.29
CA PRO A 50 -16.41 4.02 5.50
C PRO A 50 -15.99 2.64 4.98
N ASN A 51 -16.33 1.58 5.72
CA ASN A 51 -15.93 0.19 5.54
C ASN A 51 -14.45 -0.10 5.86
N ASP A 52 -13.69 0.85 6.36
CA ASP A 52 -12.38 0.56 6.94
C ASP A 52 -12.53 -0.35 8.16
N GLN A 53 -11.57 -1.26 8.30
CA GLN A 53 -11.49 -2.17 9.43
C GLN A 53 -10.31 -1.77 10.30
N LEU A 54 -10.63 -1.26 11.49
CA LEU A 54 -9.64 -0.74 12.43
C LEU A 54 -9.38 -1.76 13.52
N VAL A 55 -8.11 -2.05 13.80
CA VAL A 55 -7.70 -2.71 15.04
C VAL A 55 -7.34 -1.62 16.03
N ILE A 56 -8.05 -1.63 17.17
CA ILE A 56 -7.84 -0.67 18.27
C ILE A 56 -7.47 -1.47 19.50
N MET A 57 -6.31 -1.18 20.07
CA MET A 57 -5.86 -1.82 21.31
C MET A 57 -5.57 -0.77 22.36
N VAL A 58 -6.12 -1.01 23.55
CA VAL A 58 -5.92 -0.19 24.74
C VAL A 58 -5.04 -0.95 25.72
N THR A 59 -3.97 -0.31 26.19
CA THR A 59 -3.11 -0.86 27.23
C THR A 59 -2.91 0.16 28.36
N ALA A 60 -2.67 -0.32 29.56
CA ALA A 60 -2.33 0.50 30.72
C ALA A 60 -1.40 -0.29 31.65
N LYS A 61 -0.92 0.36 32.72
CA LYS A 61 -0.08 -0.30 33.73
C LYS A 61 -0.81 -1.50 34.35
N ASP A 62 -2.11 -1.37 34.59
CA ASP A 62 -2.98 -2.46 35.00
C ASP A 62 -3.83 -2.91 33.80
N MET A 63 -3.60 -4.13 33.33
CA MET A 63 -4.27 -4.69 32.17
C MET A 63 -5.72 -5.13 32.47
N ASP A 64 -6.08 -5.35 33.72
CA ASP A 64 -7.45 -5.75 34.10
C ASP A 64 -8.43 -4.59 33.91
N VAL A 65 -7.98 -3.37 34.17
CA VAL A 65 -8.82 -2.17 34.04
C VAL A 65 -9.17 -1.87 32.57
N VAL A 66 -8.30 -2.29 31.62
CA VAL A 66 -8.52 -2.03 30.17
C VAL A 66 -9.26 -3.17 29.46
N LYS A 67 -9.49 -4.31 30.11
CA LYS A 67 -10.25 -5.43 29.50
C LYS A 67 -11.59 -5.01 28.91
N PRO A 68 -12.43 -4.16 29.57
CA PRO A 68 -13.71 -3.74 29.01
C PRO A 68 -13.59 -2.98 27.68
N PHE A 69 -12.48 -2.27 27.47
CA PHE A 69 -12.23 -1.50 26.24
C PHE A 69 -11.71 -2.37 25.09
N ASN A 70 -11.17 -3.55 25.39
CA ASN A 70 -10.62 -4.49 24.40
C ASN A 70 -11.60 -5.62 24.07
N GLN A 71 -12.87 -5.52 24.48
CA GLN A 71 -13.90 -6.49 24.11
C GLN A 71 -14.30 -6.29 22.66
N ASN A 72 -14.23 -7.35 21.88
CA ASN A 72 -14.64 -7.33 20.49
C ASN A 72 -16.14 -7.64 20.37
N PHE A 73 -16.96 -6.64 20.14
CA PHE A 73 -18.38 -6.83 19.85
C PHE A 73 -18.68 -7.11 18.37
N SER A 74 -17.76 -6.81 17.49
CA SER A 74 -17.85 -7.18 16.08
C SER A 74 -16.98 -8.41 15.81
N SER A 75 -17.44 -9.58 16.23
CA SER A 75 -16.87 -10.84 15.79
C SER A 75 -17.20 -11.11 14.33
N GLY A 76 -16.72 -10.26 13.45
CA GLY A 76 -16.55 -10.59 12.06
C GLY A 76 -15.43 -11.63 11.99
N GLN A 77 -15.80 -12.91 11.93
CA GLN A 77 -14.86 -13.96 11.58
C GLN A 77 -14.16 -13.50 10.30
N ILE A 78 -12.85 -13.31 10.39
CA ILE A 78 -12.01 -13.21 9.20
C ILE A 78 -12.14 -14.55 8.52
N LEU A 79 -13.03 -14.64 7.52
CA LEU A 79 -13.07 -15.79 6.62
C LEU A 79 -11.74 -15.78 5.88
N GLN A 80 -10.80 -16.58 6.37
CA GLN A 80 -9.60 -16.96 5.62
C GLN A 80 -10.06 -17.72 4.38
N TYR A 81 -10.20 -17.02 3.27
CA TYR A 81 -10.21 -17.66 1.97
C TYR A 81 -8.78 -18.12 1.67
N SER A 82 -8.44 -19.31 2.12
CA SER A 82 -7.26 -20.03 1.65
C SER A 82 -7.59 -20.56 0.26
N LEU A 83 -7.21 -19.83 -0.77
CA LEU A 83 -7.09 -20.44 -2.10
C LEU A 83 -5.93 -21.43 -2.05
N PRO A 84 -6.11 -22.70 -2.47
CA PRO A 84 -5.01 -23.63 -2.59
C PRO A 84 -4.12 -23.18 -3.75
N SER A 85 -3.05 -22.45 -3.46
CA SER A 85 -2.01 -22.11 -4.42
C SER A 85 -0.82 -23.04 -4.17
N ASN A 86 -0.67 -24.03 -5.02
CA ASN A 86 0.57 -24.78 -5.16
C ASN A 86 1.64 -23.79 -5.66
N ASN A 87 2.70 -23.56 -4.86
CA ASN A 87 3.93 -22.81 -5.17
C ASN A 87 3.98 -21.29 -4.88
N ALA A 88 3.17 -20.74 -3.99
CA ALA A 88 3.54 -19.45 -3.41
C ALA A 88 4.28 -19.67 -2.08
N PRO A 89 5.42 -18.97 -1.80
CA PRO A 89 5.97 -18.96 -0.47
C PRO A 89 4.87 -18.45 0.47
N ALA A 90 4.63 -19.18 1.55
CA ALA A 90 3.66 -18.81 2.57
C ALA A 90 4.03 -17.42 3.10
N GLN A 91 3.37 -16.38 2.57
CA GLN A 91 3.38 -15.09 3.24
C GLN A 91 2.66 -15.31 4.55
N SER A 92 3.42 -15.22 5.63
CA SER A 92 2.89 -15.20 6.99
C SER A 92 1.91 -14.03 7.05
N GLN A 93 0.61 -14.31 6.85
CA GLN A 93 -0.42 -13.34 7.16
C GLN A 93 -0.34 -13.15 8.66
N THR A 94 0.32 -12.11 9.09
CA THR A 94 0.23 -11.64 10.46
C THR A 94 -1.21 -11.23 10.67
N SER A 95 -2.01 -12.15 11.21
CA SER A 95 -3.35 -11.86 11.68
C SER A 95 -3.22 -10.70 12.66
N ALA A 96 -3.88 -9.59 12.36
CA ALA A 96 -3.92 -8.47 13.27
C ALA A 96 -4.51 -8.95 14.59
N SER A 97 -3.66 -9.12 15.62
CA SER A 97 -4.07 -9.54 16.94
C SER A 97 -4.67 -8.35 17.66
N GLY A 98 -5.99 -8.35 17.83
CA GLY A 98 -6.66 -7.31 18.59
C GLY A 98 -8.13 -7.14 18.22
N PRO A 99 -8.90 -6.39 19.05
CA PRO A 99 -10.28 -6.06 18.76
C PRO A 99 -10.41 -5.29 17.45
N THR A 100 -11.31 -5.73 16.58
CA THR A 100 -11.52 -5.15 15.24
C THR A 100 -12.83 -4.39 15.21
N TYR A 101 -12.82 -3.17 14.69
CA TYR A 101 -13.96 -2.28 14.56
C TYR A 101 -14.16 -1.91 13.11
N MET A 102 -15.38 -2.05 12.60
CA MET A 102 -15.73 -1.64 11.24
C MET A 102 -16.30 -0.21 11.27
N VAL A 103 -15.83 0.63 10.39
CA VAL A 103 -16.36 1.98 10.18
C VAL A 103 -17.67 1.86 9.41
N ASP A 104 -18.76 2.38 9.98
CA ASP A 104 -20.09 2.37 9.35
C ASP A 104 -20.18 3.31 8.15
N SER A 105 -21.29 3.25 7.39
CA SER A 105 -21.52 4.10 6.22
C SER A 105 -21.63 5.60 6.56
N GLN A 106 -21.76 5.94 7.84
CA GLN A 106 -21.80 7.31 8.33
C GLN A 106 -20.45 7.77 8.91
N GLY A 107 -19.40 6.97 8.74
CA GLY A 107 -18.06 7.27 9.25
C GLY A 107 -17.93 7.15 10.76
N ASN A 108 -18.63 6.22 11.41
CA ASN A 108 -18.53 6.02 12.86
C ASN A 108 -18.10 4.59 13.20
N ILE A 109 -17.53 4.43 14.40
CA ILE A 109 -17.29 3.14 15.03
C ILE A 109 -18.06 3.05 16.35
N GLU A 110 -18.45 1.84 16.72
CA GLU A 110 -18.99 1.53 18.07
C GLU A 110 -17.84 1.05 18.95
N PHE A 111 -17.48 1.84 19.94
CA PHE A 111 -16.36 1.52 20.82
C PHE A 111 -16.86 1.15 22.23
N PRO A 112 -16.40 0.04 22.84
CA PRO A 112 -16.87 -0.41 24.15
C PRO A 112 -16.75 0.68 25.21
N VAL A 113 -17.74 0.75 26.13
CA VAL A 113 -17.80 1.71 27.23
C VAL A 113 -18.06 3.16 26.82
N ILE A 114 -17.48 3.60 25.69
CA ILE A 114 -17.57 4.98 25.19
C ILE A 114 -18.78 5.17 24.27
N GLY A 115 -19.15 4.13 23.50
CA GLY A 115 -20.23 4.19 22.53
C GLY A 115 -19.77 4.65 21.15
N LYS A 116 -20.64 5.37 20.44
CA LYS A 116 -20.43 5.78 19.06
C LYS A 116 -19.41 6.92 18.94
N ILE A 117 -18.38 6.72 18.10
CA ILE A 117 -17.32 7.69 17.85
C ILE A 117 -17.27 8.00 16.36
N ASN A 118 -17.31 9.28 16.01
CA ASN A 118 -17.16 9.71 14.64
C ASN A 118 -15.68 9.70 14.21
N THR A 119 -15.39 9.03 13.10
CA THR A 119 -14.04 8.89 12.50
C THR A 119 -13.92 9.61 11.15
N GLU A 120 -15.02 10.21 10.65
CA GLU A 120 -15.07 10.89 9.37
C GLU A 120 -14.00 11.99 9.27
N ASN A 121 -13.25 12.01 8.15
CA ASN A 121 -12.16 12.94 7.88
C ASN A 121 -11.04 12.96 8.94
N LYS A 122 -10.92 11.92 9.77
CA LYS A 122 -9.86 11.79 10.77
C LYS A 122 -8.80 10.79 10.32
N THR A 123 -7.57 11.06 10.70
CA THR A 123 -6.47 10.10 10.58
C THR A 123 -6.53 9.08 11.72
N THR A 124 -5.80 7.99 11.60
CA THR A 124 -5.64 7.01 12.69
C THR A 124 -4.99 7.63 13.93
N GLU A 125 -4.09 8.60 13.75
CA GLU A 125 -3.47 9.36 14.85
C GLU A 125 -4.49 10.24 15.58
N GLU A 126 -5.33 10.97 14.84
CA GLU A 126 -6.36 11.83 15.43
C GLU A 126 -7.41 11.00 16.18
N LEU A 127 -7.82 9.85 15.63
CA LEU A 127 -8.71 8.91 16.32
C LEU A 127 -8.08 8.35 17.59
N ARG A 128 -6.80 7.97 17.54
CA ARG A 128 -6.05 7.53 18.73
C ARG A 128 -6.08 8.57 19.84
N ASP A 129 -5.87 9.85 19.51
CA ASP A 129 -5.82 10.92 20.50
C ASP A 129 -7.21 11.21 21.10
N ILE A 130 -8.28 11.12 20.30
CA ILE A 130 -9.66 11.19 20.76
C ILE A 130 -9.96 10.04 21.73
N LEU A 131 -9.66 8.80 21.33
CA LEU A 131 -9.86 7.62 22.16
C LEU A 131 -9.08 7.72 23.48
N LYS A 132 -7.80 8.11 23.39
CA LYS A 132 -6.96 8.29 24.58
C LYS A 132 -7.58 9.29 25.57
N LYS A 133 -8.10 10.41 25.07
CA LYS A 133 -8.76 11.43 25.89
C LYS A 133 -10.03 10.88 26.56
N GLU A 134 -10.88 10.17 25.81
CA GLU A 134 -12.12 9.61 26.34
C GLU A 134 -11.84 8.50 27.38
N ILE A 135 -10.90 7.58 27.07
CA ILE A 135 -10.52 6.48 27.98
C ILE A 135 -9.84 7.01 29.25
N SER A 136 -9.12 8.13 29.18
CA SER A 136 -8.47 8.74 30.36
C SER A 136 -9.45 9.17 31.45
N LYS A 137 -10.76 9.24 31.17
CA LYS A 137 -11.80 9.47 32.18
C LYS A 137 -12.01 8.27 33.08
N TYR A 138 -11.61 7.08 32.64
CA TYR A 138 -11.85 5.79 33.32
C TYR A 138 -10.53 5.11 33.73
N VAL A 139 -9.47 5.32 32.99
CA VAL A 139 -8.16 4.64 33.14
C VAL A 139 -7.05 5.67 33.27
N LEU A 140 -6.15 5.47 34.23
CA LEU A 140 -4.99 6.34 34.42
C LEU A 140 -3.92 6.04 33.39
N ASN A 141 -3.51 7.07 32.62
CA ASN A 141 -2.45 6.99 31.60
C ASN A 141 -2.63 5.85 30.57
N PRO A 142 -3.79 5.73 29.90
CA PRO A 142 -3.99 4.69 28.90
C PRO A 142 -3.09 4.94 27.66
N GLN A 143 -2.63 3.84 27.06
CA GLN A 143 -2.01 3.86 25.74
C GLN A 143 -3.00 3.28 24.75
N VAL A 144 -3.19 3.94 23.63
CA VAL A 144 -4.10 3.51 22.57
C VAL A 144 -3.31 3.34 21.27
N SER A 145 -3.50 2.23 20.59
CA SER A 145 -2.98 1.96 19.26
C SER A 145 -4.15 1.80 18.28
N VAL A 146 -4.11 2.49 17.17
CA VAL A 146 -5.11 2.38 16.09
C VAL A 146 -4.40 2.02 14.79
N ARG A 147 -4.86 0.96 14.11
CA ARG A 147 -4.32 0.54 12.81
C ARG A 147 -5.46 0.15 11.87
N ASN A 148 -5.34 0.53 10.60
CA ASN A 148 -6.20 0.00 9.55
C ASN A 148 -5.66 -1.37 9.10
N THR A 149 -6.54 -2.37 8.91
CA THR A 149 -6.14 -3.74 8.58
C THR A 149 -6.68 -4.27 7.27
N ASN A 150 -7.59 -3.55 6.62
CA ASN A 150 -8.16 -3.97 5.35
C ASN A 150 -7.70 -3.13 4.16
N TYR A 151 -6.61 -2.38 4.32
CA TYR A 151 -6.05 -1.64 3.20
C TYR A 151 -5.47 -2.61 2.16
N LYS A 152 -5.94 -2.50 0.93
CA LYS A 152 -5.58 -3.41 -0.16
C LYS A 152 -5.18 -2.64 -1.40
N ILE A 153 -4.15 -3.14 -2.07
CA ILE A 153 -3.74 -2.63 -3.38
C ILE A 153 -3.79 -3.78 -4.37
N THR A 154 -4.41 -3.55 -5.53
CA THR A 154 -4.45 -4.51 -6.63
C THR A 154 -3.44 -4.11 -7.69
N VAL A 155 -2.53 -5.00 -8.00
CA VAL A 155 -1.51 -4.85 -9.05
C VAL A 155 -1.86 -5.74 -10.22
N LEU A 156 -2.00 -5.16 -11.40
CA LEU A 156 -2.35 -5.85 -12.65
C LEU A 156 -1.36 -5.48 -13.76
N GLY A 157 -1.27 -6.34 -14.76
CA GLY A 157 -0.44 -6.13 -15.95
C GLY A 157 0.88 -6.90 -15.91
N GLU A 158 1.90 -6.36 -16.57
CA GLU A 158 3.19 -6.99 -16.80
C GLU A 158 4.12 -6.92 -15.57
N VAL A 159 3.67 -7.53 -14.46
CA VAL A 159 4.46 -7.73 -13.23
C VAL A 159 4.69 -9.23 -13.01
N ASN A 160 5.71 -9.59 -12.25
CA ASN A 160 6.02 -11.01 -12.02
C ASN A 160 4.94 -11.74 -11.19
N ARG A 161 4.24 -11.02 -10.31
CA ARG A 161 3.17 -11.59 -9.48
C ARG A 161 1.98 -10.61 -9.43
N PRO A 162 1.09 -10.62 -10.43
CA PRO A 162 -0.14 -9.83 -10.38
C PRO A 162 -1.08 -10.36 -9.29
N GLY A 163 -1.80 -9.47 -8.62
CA GLY A 163 -2.71 -9.87 -7.53
C GLY A 163 -3.12 -8.72 -6.63
N THR A 164 -3.89 -9.05 -5.59
CA THR A 164 -4.29 -8.11 -4.54
C THR A 164 -3.44 -8.35 -3.29
N TYR A 165 -2.81 -7.29 -2.80
CA TYR A 165 -1.92 -7.29 -1.65
C TYR A 165 -2.57 -6.58 -0.48
N ASN A 166 -2.58 -7.20 0.69
CA ASN A 166 -2.93 -6.53 1.94
C ASN A 166 -1.75 -5.70 2.40
N ILE A 167 -1.97 -4.43 2.64
CA ILE A 167 -0.94 -3.48 3.02
C ILE A 167 -1.14 -3.09 4.49
N PRO A 168 -0.16 -3.31 5.36
CA PRO A 168 -0.29 -3.01 6.78
C PRO A 168 -0.22 -1.50 7.09
N ASP A 169 0.32 -0.71 6.18
CA ASP A 169 0.48 0.73 6.34
C ASP A 169 -0.14 1.49 5.16
N ALA A 170 -1.01 2.45 5.46
CA ALA A 170 -1.63 3.33 4.46
C ALA A 170 -0.63 4.25 3.72
N ARG A 171 0.61 4.34 4.19
CA ARG A 171 1.69 5.14 3.58
C ARG A 171 2.60 4.33 2.65
N THR A 172 2.15 3.20 2.17
CA THR A 172 2.93 2.37 1.27
C THR A 172 3.21 3.10 -0.05
N THR A 173 4.46 3.07 -0.46
CA THR A 173 4.91 3.69 -1.70
C THR A 173 4.65 2.79 -2.92
N LEU A 174 4.57 3.39 -4.12
CA LEU A 174 4.46 2.64 -5.37
C LEU A 174 5.60 1.62 -5.55
N LEU A 175 6.83 1.99 -5.16
CA LEU A 175 8.00 1.11 -5.27
C LEU A 175 7.88 -0.10 -4.33
N GLU A 176 7.37 0.08 -3.11
CA GLU A 176 7.11 -1.03 -2.19
C GLU A 176 6.05 -1.99 -2.74
N VAL A 177 4.99 -1.45 -3.34
CA VAL A 177 3.93 -2.26 -3.97
C VAL A 177 4.50 -3.07 -5.15
N LEU A 178 5.32 -2.45 -5.99
CA LEU A 178 6.00 -3.15 -7.08
C LEU A 178 6.97 -4.22 -6.54
N GLY A 179 7.70 -3.94 -5.46
CA GLY A 179 8.53 -4.93 -4.77
C GLY A 179 7.73 -6.13 -4.27
N LEU A 180 6.53 -5.91 -3.69
CA LEU A 180 5.61 -6.98 -3.30
C LEU A 180 5.14 -7.81 -4.51
N ALA A 181 4.89 -7.16 -5.65
CA ALA A 181 4.52 -7.81 -6.90
C ALA A 181 5.70 -8.47 -7.62
N GLY A 182 6.92 -8.38 -7.07
CA GLY A 182 8.14 -8.96 -7.63
C GLY A 182 8.71 -8.18 -8.81
N ASP A 183 8.43 -6.89 -8.88
CA ASP A 183 8.78 -5.96 -9.95
C ASP A 183 8.02 -6.21 -11.27
N LEU A 184 8.17 -5.26 -12.20
CA LEU A 184 7.72 -5.39 -13.58
C LEU A 184 8.51 -6.50 -14.29
N SER A 185 7.84 -7.24 -15.16
CA SER A 185 8.51 -8.18 -16.05
C SER A 185 9.46 -7.45 -17.02
N ILE A 186 10.27 -8.21 -17.75
CA ILE A 186 11.14 -7.63 -18.81
C ILE A 186 10.33 -6.97 -19.94
N TYR A 187 9.05 -7.31 -20.06
CA TYR A 187 8.11 -6.75 -21.05
C TYR A 187 7.30 -5.57 -20.47
N GLY A 188 7.37 -5.33 -19.17
CA GLY A 188 6.67 -4.24 -18.50
C GLY A 188 7.18 -2.87 -18.92
N ASN A 189 6.27 -1.98 -19.29
CA ASN A 189 6.59 -0.61 -19.66
C ASN A 189 6.75 0.25 -18.40
N ARG A 190 7.98 0.61 -18.04
CA ARG A 190 8.33 1.43 -16.88
C ARG A 190 8.02 2.92 -17.08
N GLU A 191 7.86 3.35 -18.31
CA GLU A 191 7.58 4.76 -18.65
C GLU A 191 6.09 5.10 -18.55
N ASP A 192 5.19 4.10 -18.37
CA ASP A 192 3.74 4.30 -18.40
C ASP A 192 3.01 3.37 -17.42
N ILE A 193 3.09 3.68 -16.15
CA ILE A 193 2.34 2.99 -15.08
C ILE A 193 1.08 3.77 -14.75
N LEU A 194 -0.07 3.16 -14.89
CA LEU A 194 -1.34 3.74 -14.48
C LEU A 194 -1.60 3.46 -12.99
N VAL A 195 -1.65 4.51 -12.19
CA VAL A 195 -2.09 4.46 -10.79
C VAL A 195 -3.51 4.98 -10.71
N VAL A 196 -4.41 4.18 -10.14
CA VAL A 196 -5.80 4.57 -9.87
C VAL A 196 -6.00 4.58 -8.37
N ARG A 197 -6.46 5.69 -7.83
CA ARG A 197 -6.73 5.88 -6.39
C ARG A 197 -8.18 6.29 -6.19
N ASN A 198 -8.76 5.81 -5.10
CA ASN A 198 -10.02 6.32 -4.57
C ASN A 198 -9.72 7.07 -3.27
N ILE A 199 -9.86 8.38 -3.28
CA ILE A 199 -9.65 9.24 -2.11
C ILE A 199 -10.98 9.94 -1.83
N ASP A 200 -11.56 9.68 -0.65
CA ASP A 200 -12.84 10.26 -0.22
C ASP A 200 -14.00 10.06 -1.23
N GLY A 201 -14.03 8.87 -1.88
CA GLY A 201 -15.03 8.55 -2.91
C GLY A 201 -14.74 9.14 -4.29
N ILE A 202 -13.68 9.93 -4.43
CA ILE A 202 -13.27 10.53 -5.71
C ILE A 202 -12.20 9.65 -6.35
N MET A 203 -12.51 9.13 -7.55
CA MET A 203 -11.55 8.37 -8.32
C MET A 203 -10.56 9.30 -9.03
N SER A 204 -9.29 9.19 -8.69
CA SER A 204 -8.19 9.83 -9.40
C SER A 204 -7.38 8.81 -10.19
N LYS A 205 -6.81 9.23 -11.30
CA LYS A 205 -5.92 8.42 -12.13
C LYS A 205 -4.70 9.24 -12.52
N GLU A 206 -3.54 8.64 -12.41
CA GLU A 206 -2.27 9.27 -12.74
C GLU A 206 -1.41 8.29 -13.54
N ARG A 207 -0.66 8.79 -14.53
CA ARG A 207 0.33 8.01 -15.26
C ARG A 207 1.72 8.38 -14.79
N ILE A 208 2.48 7.39 -14.42
CA ILE A 208 3.78 7.54 -13.75
C ILE A 208 4.87 6.92 -14.63
N ASP A 209 5.94 7.68 -14.83
CA ASP A 209 7.18 7.23 -15.44
C ASP A 209 8.17 6.86 -14.33
N LEU A 210 8.38 5.57 -14.11
CA LEU A 210 9.28 5.06 -13.06
C LEU A 210 10.77 5.27 -13.40
N THR A 211 11.11 5.59 -14.63
CA THR A 211 12.50 5.89 -15.02
C THR A 211 12.95 7.25 -14.48
N LYS A 212 12.01 8.13 -14.15
CA LYS A 212 12.24 9.44 -13.53
C LYS A 212 11.86 9.42 -12.06
N ALA A 213 12.44 10.29 -11.28
CA ALA A 213 12.15 10.42 -9.85
C ALA A 213 10.99 11.40 -9.53
N ASP A 214 10.43 12.06 -10.54
CA ASP A 214 9.44 13.14 -10.38
C ASP A 214 8.19 12.69 -9.62
N PHE A 215 7.83 11.39 -9.73
CA PHE A 215 6.68 10.82 -9.01
C PHE A 215 6.87 10.71 -7.49
N ILE A 216 8.09 10.82 -6.97
CA ILE A 216 8.35 10.80 -5.52
C ILE A 216 7.66 11.98 -4.83
N ASN A 217 7.45 13.07 -5.55
CA ASN A 217 6.74 14.26 -5.06
C ASN A 217 5.22 14.21 -5.31
N SER A 218 4.73 13.18 -6.00
CA SER A 218 3.29 12.97 -6.21
C SER A 218 2.63 12.48 -4.91
N PRO A 219 1.49 13.05 -4.51
CA PRO A 219 0.79 12.69 -3.27
C PRO A 219 0.24 11.26 -3.30
#